data_d7207e1c587ff6ba172771f9befb4771
#
_entry.id   d7207e1c587ff6ba172771f9befb4771
#
_cell.length_a   1.000
_cell.length_b   1.000
_cell.length_c   1.000
_cell.angle_alpha   90.00
_cell.angle_beta   90.00
_cell.angle_gamma   90.00
#
_symmetry.space_group_name_H-M   'P 1'
#
loop_
_entity.id
_entity.type
_entity.pdbx_description
1 polymer ?
#
loop_
_entity_poly.entity_id
_entity_poly.type
_entity_poly.pdbx_seq_one_letter_code
_entity_poly.pdbx_strand_id
1 'polypeptide(L)'
;MLERFLDQIGEVLRLCEDTDGILVVNREGIIEYHRIPLNSYWCSQDTVGRHILELYPELDGESSTILTALRTGRASYNVLQDINNHRGERVLLESTTIPIVVDARVECVVDSS
;
A
#
# COMPACT_ATOMS: atom_id res chain seq x y z
N MET A 1 -2.10 11.36 -21.35
CA MET A 1 -1.67 10.10 -20.69
C MET A 1 -0.30 10.22 -20.00
N LEU A 2 0.72 10.69 -20.70
CA LEU A 2 2.06 10.87 -20.12
C LEU A 2 2.07 11.86 -18.96
N GLU A 3 1.36 12.99 -19.09
CA GLU A 3 1.27 14.00 -18.02
C GLU A 3 0.67 13.43 -16.75
N ARG A 4 -0.40 12.64 -16.88
CA ARG A 4 -1.04 12.00 -15.74
C ARG A 4 -0.13 10.99 -15.06
N PHE A 5 0.63 10.24 -15.84
CA PHE A 5 1.62 9.30 -15.32
C PHE A 5 2.72 10.02 -14.54
N LEU A 6 3.20 11.16 -15.07
CA LEU A 6 4.21 11.98 -14.38
C LEU A 6 3.68 12.58 -13.08
N ASP A 7 2.40 12.98 -13.05
CA ASP A 7 1.77 13.48 -11.82
C ASP A 7 1.71 12.40 -10.75
N GLN A 8 1.36 11.17 -11.13
CA GLN A 8 1.34 10.04 -10.20
C GLN A 8 2.72 9.71 -9.65
N ILE A 9 3.74 9.75 -10.50
CA ILE A 9 5.13 9.55 -10.07
C ILE A 9 5.53 10.64 -9.08
N GLY A 10 5.15 11.89 -9.33
CA GLY A 10 5.43 12.99 -8.43
C GLY A 10 4.80 12.79 -7.05
N GLU A 11 3.55 12.32 -6.99
CA GLU A 11 2.90 12.00 -5.72
C GLU A 11 3.63 10.89 -4.98
N VAL A 12 4.00 9.82 -5.68
CA VAL A 12 4.72 8.70 -5.09
C VAL A 12 6.07 9.13 -4.54
N LEU A 13 6.81 9.96 -5.27
CA LEU A 13 8.10 10.48 -4.80
C LEU A 13 7.96 11.30 -3.53
N ARG A 14 6.90 12.11 -3.43
CA ARG A 14 6.63 12.87 -2.20
C ARG A 14 6.32 11.95 -1.02
N LEU A 15 5.54 10.91 -1.24
CA LEU A 15 5.28 9.90 -0.20
C LEU A 15 6.58 9.25 0.27
N CYS A 16 7.47 8.93 -0.65
CA CYS A 16 8.76 8.31 -0.30
C CYS A 16 9.64 9.21 0.56
N GLU A 17 9.51 10.52 0.42
CA GLU A 17 10.27 11.48 1.24
C GLU A 17 9.71 11.61 2.65
N ASP A 18 8.39 11.55 2.81
CA ASP A 18 7.70 11.92 4.03
C ASP A 18 7.34 10.75 4.93
N THR A 19 7.56 9.51 4.52
CA THR A 19 7.13 8.36 5.28
C THR A 19 8.26 7.38 5.58
N ASP A 20 8.09 6.65 6.68
CA ASP A 20 9.03 5.60 7.09
C ASP A 20 8.75 4.27 6.39
N GLY A 21 7.50 4.02 6.03
CA GLY A 21 7.09 2.76 5.42
C GLY A 21 6.45 2.92 4.06
N ILE A 22 6.89 2.16 3.08
CA ILE A 22 6.33 2.13 1.72
C ILE A 22 6.05 0.68 1.33
N LEU A 23 4.87 0.45 0.80
CA LEU A 23 4.43 -0.85 0.32
C LEU A 23 3.93 -0.72 -1.12
N VAL A 24 4.41 -1.56 -2.01
CA VAL A 24 3.93 -1.60 -3.40
C VAL A 24 3.29 -2.95 -3.66
N VAL A 25 2.05 -2.92 -4.12
CA VAL A 25 1.23 -4.10 -4.37
C VAL A 25 0.79 -4.10 -5.83
N ASN A 26 0.94 -5.24 -6.50
CA ASN A 26 0.54 -5.37 -7.90
C ASN A 26 -0.97 -5.57 -8.05
N ARG A 27 -1.45 -5.73 -9.30
CA ARG A 27 -2.88 -5.89 -9.59
C ARG A 27 -3.52 -7.10 -8.93
N GLU A 28 -2.74 -8.10 -8.59
CA GLU A 28 -3.22 -9.33 -7.97
C GLU A 28 -3.23 -9.26 -6.45
N GLY A 29 -2.82 -8.14 -5.89
CA GLY A 29 -2.73 -7.97 -4.45
C GLY A 29 -1.46 -8.52 -3.84
N ILE A 30 -0.46 -8.82 -4.66
CA ILE A 30 0.82 -9.39 -4.21
C ILE A 30 1.81 -8.26 -3.96
N ILE A 31 2.49 -8.34 -2.83
CA ILE A 31 3.49 -7.35 -2.41
C ILE A 31 4.75 -7.53 -3.27
N GLU A 32 5.14 -6.48 -3.96
CA GLU A 32 6.35 -6.48 -4.81
C GLU A 32 7.50 -5.71 -4.18
N TYR A 33 7.21 -4.76 -3.29
CA TYR A 33 8.22 -3.98 -2.61
C TYR A 33 7.70 -3.56 -1.24
N HIS A 34 8.57 -3.62 -0.24
CA HIS A 34 8.22 -3.19 1.10
C HIS A 34 9.45 -2.56 1.77
N ARG A 35 9.38 -1.26 2.05
CA ARG A 35 10.35 -0.56 2.88
C ARG A 35 9.76 -0.43 4.28
N ILE A 36 10.47 -0.93 5.27
CA ILE A 36 9.98 -1.05 6.65
C ILE A 36 10.68 -0.02 7.52
N PRO A 37 9.99 0.62 8.48
CA PRO A 37 10.62 1.47 9.47
C PRO A 37 11.71 0.74 10.26
N LEU A 38 12.75 1.46 10.66
CA LEU A 38 13.93 0.89 11.31
C LEU A 38 13.63 0.11 12.59
N ASN A 39 12.56 0.46 13.29
CA ASN A 39 12.16 -0.20 14.53
C ASN A 39 11.04 -1.21 14.36
N SER A 40 10.78 -1.64 13.14
CA SER A 40 9.77 -2.65 12.85
C SER A 40 10.31 -4.05 13.10
N TYR A 41 9.42 -4.96 13.50
CA TYR A 41 9.73 -6.39 13.65
C TYR A 41 9.79 -7.14 12.32
N TRP A 42 9.40 -6.49 11.23
CA TRP A 42 9.34 -7.11 9.92
C TRP A 42 10.65 -7.01 9.18
N CYS A 43 10.97 -8.06 8.47
CA CYS A 43 11.97 -7.99 7.40
C CYS A 43 11.23 -7.83 6.07
N SER A 44 11.68 -6.93 5.21
CA SER A 44 11.03 -6.70 3.91
C SER A 44 10.97 -7.97 3.05
N GLN A 45 11.92 -8.88 3.22
CA GLN A 45 11.96 -10.16 2.51
C GLN A 45 10.85 -11.10 2.96
N ASP A 46 10.32 -10.92 4.18
CA ASP A 46 9.25 -11.77 4.70
C ASP A 46 7.91 -11.47 4.06
N THR A 47 7.75 -10.29 3.49
CA THR A 47 6.47 -9.82 2.96
C THR A 47 6.39 -9.86 1.44
N VAL A 48 7.51 -9.67 0.75
CA VAL A 48 7.53 -9.66 -0.72
C VAL A 48 7.13 -11.04 -1.27
N GLY A 49 6.21 -11.04 -2.23
CA GLY A 49 5.66 -12.25 -2.82
C GLY A 49 4.41 -12.77 -2.14
N ARG A 50 4.01 -12.18 -1.01
CA ARG A 50 2.79 -12.55 -0.29
C ARG A 50 1.63 -11.65 -0.68
N HIS A 51 0.41 -12.17 -0.57
CA HIS A 51 -0.79 -11.36 -0.75
C HIS A 51 -0.96 -10.42 0.45
N ILE A 52 -1.45 -9.20 0.21
CA ILE A 52 -1.61 -8.20 1.27
C ILE A 52 -2.50 -8.67 2.42
N LEU A 53 -3.48 -9.52 2.16
CA LEU A 53 -4.35 -10.07 3.21
C LEU A 53 -3.65 -11.10 4.09
N GLU A 54 -2.53 -11.66 3.65
CA GLU A 54 -1.72 -12.52 4.52
C GLU A 54 -1.01 -11.69 5.59
N LEU A 55 -0.67 -10.44 5.24
CA LEU A 55 -0.04 -9.52 6.17
C LEU A 55 -1.04 -8.99 7.20
N TYR A 56 -2.26 -8.71 6.77
CA TYR A 56 -3.34 -8.19 7.61
C TYR A 56 -4.60 -9.05 7.45
N PRO A 57 -4.66 -10.20 8.12
CA PRO A 57 -5.76 -11.16 7.91
C PRO A 57 -7.15 -10.66 8.31
N GLU A 58 -7.22 -9.62 9.14
CA GLU A 58 -8.52 -9.03 9.52
C GLU A 58 -9.17 -8.21 8.42
N LEU A 59 -8.38 -7.78 7.43
CA LEU A 59 -8.90 -6.98 6.33
C LEU A 59 -9.49 -7.87 5.24
N ASP A 60 -10.40 -7.29 4.48
CA ASP A 60 -10.99 -7.92 3.30
C ASP A 60 -10.99 -6.91 2.14
N GLY A 61 -11.63 -7.25 1.02
CA GLY A 61 -11.66 -6.39 -0.15
C GLY A 61 -12.34 -5.05 0.08
N GLU A 62 -13.15 -4.90 1.12
CA GLU A 62 -13.85 -3.64 1.43
C GLU A 62 -13.11 -2.82 2.49
N SER A 63 -12.53 -3.48 3.50
CA SER A 63 -11.84 -2.79 4.60
C SER A 63 -10.38 -2.46 4.27
N SER A 64 -9.76 -3.13 3.29
CA SER A 64 -8.41 -2.82 2.86
C SER A 64 -8.40 -1.60 1.95
N THR A 65 -7.66 -0.56 2.32
CA THR A 65 -7.49 0.63 1.48
C THR A 65 -6.76 0.28 0.17
N ILE A 66 -5.83 -0.66 0.23
CA ILE A 66 -5.06 -1.12 -0.93
C ILE A 66 -5.95 -1.84 -1.93
N LEU A 67 -6.74 -2.82 -1.47
CA LEU A 67 -7.63 -3.58 -2.35
C LEU A 67 -8.74 -2.70 -2.91
N THR A 68 -9.23 -1.74 -2.11
CA THR A 68 -10.20 -0.75 -2.58
C THR A 68 -9.61 0.11 -3.70
N ALA A 69 -8.37 0.57 -3.54
CA ALA A 69 -7.69 1.34 -4.58
C ALA A 69 -7.48 0.52 -5.86
N LEU A 70 -7.14 -0.77 -5.73
CA LEU A 70 -7.02 -1.67 -6.88
C LEU A 70 -8.34 -1.80 -7.64
N ARG A 71 -9.44 -1.90 -6.91
CA ARG A 71 -10.77 -2.06 -7.50
C ARG A 71 -11.31 -0.78 -8.12
N THR A 72 -11.13 0.34 -7.44
CA THR A 72 -11.77 1.61 -7.81
C THR A 72 -10.89 2.56 -8.61
N GLY A 73 -9.58 2.39 -8.53
CA GLY A 73 -8.64 3.33 -9.12
C GLY A 73 -8.59 4.69 -8.43
N ARG A 74 -9.08 4.77 -7.19
CA ARG A 74 -9.12 6.01 -6.42
C ARG A 74 -8.13 5.97 -5.28
N ALA A 75 -7.44 7.09 -5.06
CA ALA A 75 -6.55 7.29 -3.93
C ALA A 75 -7.33 7.56 -2.64
N SER A 76 -6.73 7.23 -1.51
CA SER A 76 -7.20 7.65 -0.18
C SER A 76 -6.03 8.25 0.60
N TYR A 77 -6.34 9.21 1.46
CA TYR A 77 -5.32 9.98 2.16
C TYR A 77 -5.57 9.96 3.66
N ASN A 78 -4.50 9.71 4.42
CA ASN A 78 -4.50 9.82 5.88
C ASN A 78 -5.63 9.01 6.55
N VAL A 79 -5.84 7.79 6.08
CA VAL A 79 -6.86 6.89 6.65
C VAL A 79 -6.29 6.19 7.87
N LEU A 80 -6.97 6.34 9.01
CA LEU A 80 -6.59 5.65 10.24
C LEU A 80 -7.16 4.24 10.24
N GLN A 81 -6.30 3.26 10.51
CA GLN A 81 -6.68 1.86 10.64
C GLN A 81 -6.13 1.30 11.93
N ASP A 82 -7.00 0.69 12.73
CA ASP A 82 -6.66 0.00 13.96
C ASP A 82 -6.91 -1.48 13.72
N ILE A 83 -5.86 -2.22 13.42
CA ILE A 83 -5.95 -3.61 12.96
C ILE A 83 -4.90 -4.47 13.66
N ASN A 84 -5.13 -5.78 13.65
CA ASN A 84 -4.13 -6.74 14.08
C ASN A 84 -3.38 -7.27 12.87
N ASN A 85 -2.08 -7.42 13.01
CA ASN A 85 -1.26 -8.03 11.98
C ASN A 85 -1.33 -9.57 12.08
N HIS A 86 -0.58 -10.28 11.23
CA HIS A 86 -0.56 -11.73 11.18
C HIS A 86 -0.04 -12.38 12.47
N ARG A 87 0.65 -11.62 13.34
CA ARG A 87 1.15 -12.09 14.65
C ARG A 87 0.15 -11.83 15.78
N GLY A 88 -1.01 -11.24 15.46
CA GLY A 88 -1.99 -10.86 16.47
C GLY A 88 -1.65 -9.59 17.23
N GLU A 89 -0.65 -8.84 16.78
CA GLU A 89 -0.26 -7.58 17.39
C GLU A 89 -1.12 -6.44 16.87
N ARG A 90 -1.57 -5.57 17.78
CA ARG A 90 -2.34 -4.40 17.41
C ARG A 90 -1.46 -3.39 16.71
N VAL A 91 -1.90 -2.96 15.54
CA VAL A 91 -1.19 -1.98 14.71
C VAL A 91 -2.12 -0.81 14.44
N LEU A 92 -1.65 0.39 14.76
CA LEU A 92 -2.35 1.63 14.43
C LEU A 92 -1.63 2.28 13.26
N LEU A 93 -2.31 2.37 12.12
CA LEU A 93 -1.74 2.90 10.87
C LEU A 93 -2.48 4.16 10.45
N GLU A 94 -1.73 5.13 9.95
CA GLU A 94 -2.28 6.25 9.20
C GLU A 94 -1.74 6.13 7.79
N SER A 95 -2.58 5.69 6.86
CA SER A 95 -2.16 5.27 5.52
C SER A 95 -2.64 6.21 4.44
N THR A 96 -1.75 6.49 3.49
CA THR A 96 -2.10 7.12 2.21
C THR A 96 -1.85 6.10 1.12
N THR A 97 -2.87 5.87 0.29
CA THR A 97 -2.89 4.81 -0.71
C THR A 97 -3.12 5.41 -2.09
N ILE A 98 -2.17 5.23 -2.99
CA ILE A 98 -2.23 5.82 -4.34
C ILE A 98 -2.14 4.73 -5.39
N PRO A 99 -3.21 4.54 -6.21
CA PRO A 99 -3.13 3.63 -7.35
C PRO A 99 -2.36 4.27 -8.50
N ILE A 100 -1.52 3.49 -9.14
CA ILE A 100 -0.83 3.90 -10.37
C ILE A 100 -1.64 3.39 -11.56
N VAL A 101 -2.19 4.31 -12.31
CA VAL A 101 -3.09 4.01 -13.42
C VAL A 101 -2.37 4.26 -14.73
N VAL A 102 -2.32 3.24 -15.59
CA VAL A 102 -1.72 3.32 -16.93
C VAL A 102 -2.75 2.78 -17.92
N ASP A 103 -3.03 3.53 -18.99
CA ASP A 103 -4.00 3.15 -20.00
C ASP A 103 -5.37 2.77 -19.43
N ALA A 104 -5.86 3.59 -18.47
CA ALA A 104 -7.13 3.39 -17.77
C ALA A 104 -7.18 2.10 -16.92
N ARG A 105 -6.03 1.51 -16.60
CA ARG A 105 -5.94 0.31 -15.76
C ARG A 105 -5.03 0.58 -14.56
N VAL A 106 -5.41 0.05 -13.41
CA VAL A 106 -4.55 0.10 -12.24
C VAL A 106 -3.44 -0.94 -12.40
N GLU A 107 -2.21 -0.49 -12.47
CA GLU A 107 -1.05 -1.38 -12.58
C GLU A 107 -0.53 -1.84 -11.23
N CYS A 108 -0.51 -0.93 -10.26
CA CYS A 108 -0.10 -1.24 -8.90
C CYS A 108 -0.68 -0.19 -7.96
N VAL A 109 -0.49 -0.41 -6.67
CA VAL A 109 -0.87 0.52 -5.62
C VAL A 109 0.33 0.77 -4.74
N VAL A 110 0.60 2.03 -4.43
CA VAL A 110 1.63 2.43 -3.48
C VAL A 110 0.95 2.88 -2.20
N ASP A 111 1.30 2.26 -1.10
CA ASP A 111 0.77 2.58 0.22
C ASP A 111 1.89 3.06 1.12
N SER A 112 1.63 4.17 1.82
CA SER A 112 2.57 4.74 2.79
C SER A 112 1.94 4.79 4.17
N SER A 113 2.74 4.52 5.18
CA SER A 113 2.26 4.57 6.56
C SER A 113 3.31 5.08 7.54
#